data_97cf87a84ba7183313a498ce32230dde
#
_entry.id   97cf87a84ba7183313a498ce32230dde
#
_cell.length_a   1.000
_cell.length_b   1.000
_cell.length_c   1.000
_cell.angle_alpha   90.00
_cell.angle_beta   90.00
_cell.angle_gamma   90.00
#
_symmetry.space_group_name_H-M   'P 1'
#
loop_
_entity.id
_entity.type
_entity.pdbx_description
1 polymer ?
#
loop_
_entity_poly.entity_id
_entity_poly.type
_entity_poly.pdbx_seq_one_letter_code
_entity_poly.pdbx_strand_id
1 'polypeptide(L)'
;MADGHESRWAERKISPRRLYPDRPLVGVGALVQMENKILLIQRADEPGKGLWSIPGGLVEVGETLRDAVRREVEEETGIPIEVGELIDVMENIVRDEDGRVKFHYVLIDFRAKPASEKTELKPSSEVLGACWFTPEEIRKLPLTQTVRRLLRKIGIQV
;
A
#
# COMPACT_ATOMS: atom_id res chain seq x y z
N MET A 1 10.97 38.68 30.08
CA MET A 1 9.77 37.81 30.04
C MET A 1 9.63 37.32 28.62
N ALA A 2 10.16 36.15 28.38
CA ALA A 2 10.01 35.50 27.10
C ALA A 2 8.88 34.46 27.25
N ASP A 3 7.77 34.77 26.64
CA ASP A 3 6.53 34.06 26.85
C ASP A 3 6.41 32.86 25.94
N GLY A 4 6.16 31.77 26.58
CA GLY A 4 5.80 30.46 26.14
C GLY A 4 4.79 30.34 25.01
N HIS A 5 5.20 30.63 23.77
CA HIS A 5 4.38 30.41 22.59
C HIS A 5 4.90 29.25 21.71
N GLU A 6 6.00 28.60 22.12
CA GLU A 6 6.60 27.53 21.32
C GLU A 6 6.04 26.12 21.57
N SER A 7 5.18 25.92 22.57
CA SER A 7 4.77 24.56 22.97
C SER A 7 3.46 24.06 22.36
N ARG A 8 2.74 24.87 21.58
CA ARG A 8 1.41 24.47 21.06
C ARG A 8 1.41 23.65 19.76
N TRP A 9 2.53 23.63 19.05
CA TRP A 9 2.64 22.93 17.76
C TRP A 9 3.38 21.60 17.84
N ALA A 10 4.03 21.30 18.96
CA ALA A 10 4.87 20.11 19.11
C ALA A 10 4.10 18.83 19.51
N GLU A 11 2.83 18.89 19.86
CA GLU A 11 2.13 17.76 20.49
C GLU A 11 0.97 17.15 19.70
N ARG A 12 0.81 17.46 18.42
CA ARG A 12 -0.17 16.73 17.61
C ARG A 12 0.52 15.89 16.54
N LYS A 13 1.13 14.79 16.94
CA LYS A 13 1.22 13.63 16.05
C LYS A 13 -0.19 13.08 15.90
N ILE A 14 -1.03 13.78 15.15
CA ILE A 14 -2.33 13.24 14.74
C ILE A 14 -2.01 12.22 13.67
N SER A 15 -1.92 10.94 14.06
CA SER A 15 -2.01 9.85 13.11
C SER A 15 -3.23 10.09 12.26
N PRO A 16 -3.14 10.07 10.94
CA PRO A 16 -4.30 10.28 10.10
C PRO A 16 -5.36 9.25 10.47
N ARG A 17 -6.57 9.73 10.79
CA ARG A 17 -7.69 8.87 11.11
C ARG A 17 -8.08 8.08 9.87
N ARG A 18 -7.81 6.78 9.87
CA ARG A 18 -8.13 5.91 8.74
C ARG A 18 -9.61 5.54 8.70
N LEU A 19 -10.20 5.29 9.86
CA LEU A 19 -11.59 4.91 10.02
C LEU A 19 -12.46 6.17 10.17
N TYR A 20 -13.48 6.30 9.32
CA TYR A 20 -14.34 7.50 9.21
C TYR A 20 -13.52 8.77 9.09
N PRO A 21 -12.70 8.88 8.03
CA PRO A 21 -11.76 9.97 7.89
C PRO A 21 -12.47 11.30 7.61
N ASP A 22 -11.83 12.41 7.99
CA ASP A 22 -12.27 13.77 7.67
C ASP A 22 -11.74 14.28 6.32
N ARG A 23 -10.86 13.50 5.71
CA ARG A 23 -10.25 13.79 4.40
C ARG A 23 -9.79 12.51 3.72
N PRO A 24 -9.66 12.49 2.38
CA PRO A 24 -9.04 11.37 1.69
C PRO A 24 -7.57 11.21 2.12
N LEU A 25 -7.12 9.98 2.23
CA LEU A 25 -5.73 9.64 2.53
C LEU A 25 -5.02 9.17 1.28
N VAL A 26 -3.77 9.57 1.10
CA VAL A 26 -2.95 9.17 -0.04
C VAL A 26 -2.18 7.91 0.30
N GLY A 27 -2.45 6.84 -0.47
CA GLY A 27 -1.72 5.59 -0.40
C GLY A 27 -0.90 5.36 -1.65
N VAL A 28 0.21 4.66 -1.50
CA VAL A 28 1.07 4.22 -2.61
C VAL A 28 1.23 2.71 -2.56
N GLY A 29 1.36 2.10 -3.73
CA GLY A 29 1.62 0.67 -3.85
C GLY A 29 2.61 0.38 -4.96
N ALA A 30 3.23 -0.79 -4.89
CA ALA A 30 4.16 -1.26 -5.90
C ALA A 30 3.75 -2.63 -6.45
N LEU A 31 3.60 -2.71 -7.77
CA LEU A 31 3.55 -3.97 -8.49
C LEU A 31 4.99 -4.42 -8.73
N VAL A 32 5.53 -5.20 -7.81
CA VAL A 32 6.91 -5.68 -7.88
C VAL A 32 6.94 -6.98 -8.67
N GLN A 33 7.62 -6.94 -9.81
CA GLN A 33 7.77 -8.10 -10.70
C GLN A 33 9.21 -8.61 -10.69
N MET A 34 9.34 -9.91 -10.62
CA MET A 34 10.60 -10.62 -10.75
C MET A 34 10.35 -11.85 -11.61
N GLU A 35 10.92 -11.85 -12.83
CA GLU A 35 10.61 -12.86 -13.85
C GLU A 35 9.11 -12.93 -14.11
N ASN A 36 8.47 -14.09 -13.93
CA ASN A 36 7.02 -14.27 -14.11
C ASN A 36 6.24 -14.21 -12.78
N LYS A 37 6.86 -13.70 -11.72
CA LYS A 37 6.24 -13.64 -10.40
C LYS A 37 5.97 -12.20 -9.95
N ILE A 38 4.93 -12.04 -9.16
CA ILE A 38 4.50 -10.78 -8.56
C ILE A 38 4.50 -10.94 -7.04
N LEU A 39 5.03 -9.93 -6.37
CA LEU A 39 5.04 -9.88 -4.91
C LEU A 39 3.68 -9.42 -4.40
N LEU A 40 3.04 -10.22 -3.59
CA LEU A 40 1.82 -9.86 -2.88
C LEU A 40 2.01 -10.02 -1.37
N ILE A 41 1.28 -9.21 -0.63
CA ILE A 41 1.16 -9.30 0.83
C ILE A 41 -0.28 -9.68 1.21
N GLN A 42 -0.43 -10.33 2.35
CA GLN A 42 -1.74 -10.58 2.93
C GLN A 42 -2.03 -9.51 3.98
N ARG A 43 -3.14 -8.82 3.82
CA ARG A 43 -3.49 -7.66 4.64
C ARG A 43 -3.84 -8.08 6.07
N ALA A 44 -3.25 -7.37 7.04
CA ALA A 44 -3.54 -7.56 8.47
C ALA A 44 -4.69 -6.67 8.97
N ASP A 45 -5.01 -5.59 8.25
CA ASP A 45 -5.98 -4.57 8.67
C ASP A 45 -7.09 -4.35 7.63
N GLU A 46 -8.21 -3.79 8.11
CA GLU A 46 -9.29 -3.31 7.23
C GLU A 46 -8.86 -2.02 6.49
N PRO A 47 -9.37 -1.74 5.28
CA PRO A 47 -10.29 -2.58 4.51
C PRO A 47 -9.57 -3.78 3.89
N GLY A 48 -10.30 -4.89 3.76
CA GLY A 48 -9.78 -6.09 3.08
C GLY A 48 -8.86 -6.97 3.93
N LYS A 49 -9.01 -6.98 5.25
CA LYS A 49 -8.25 -7.87 6.13
C LYS A 49 -8.33 -9.33 5.68
N GLY A 50 -7.17 -9.98 5.58
CA GLY A 50 -7.04 -11.36 5.11
C GLY A 50 -6.95 -11.53 3.60
N LEU A 51 -7.25 -10.49 2.82
CA LEU A 51 -7.12 -10.51 1.37
C LEU A 51 -5.68 -10.20 0.94
N TRP A 52 -5.32 -10.70 -0.24
CA TRP A 52 -4.01 -10.41 -0.83
C TRP A 52 -4.04 -9.13 -1.66
N SER A 53 -2.96 -8.37 -1.57
CA SER A 53 -2.80 -7.07 -2.21
C SER A 53 -1.33 -6.86 -2.59
N ILE A 54 -1.07 -5.85 -3.42
CA ILE A 54 0.31 -5.37 -3.60
C ILE A 54 0.80 -4.69 -2.31
N PRO A 55 2.10 -4.75 -2.02
CA PRO A 55 2.66 -4.03 -0.88
C PRO A 55 2.56 -2.51 -1.08
N GLY A 56 2.40 -1.79 0.01
CA GLY A 56 2.27 -0.34 0.02
C GLY A 56 1.71 0.19 1.33
N GLY A 57 1.44 1.47 1.38
CA GLY A 57 0.90 2.12 2.56
C GLY A 57 0.75 3.62 2.37
N LEU A 58 0.56 4.35 3.46
CA LEU A 58 0.29 5.79 3.42
C LEU A 58 1.56 6.61 3.18
N VAL A 59 1.42 7.66 2.40
CA VAL A 59 2.45 8.69 2.25
C VAL A 59 2.50 9.53 3.51
N GLU A 60 3.70 9.73 4.04
CA GLU A 60 3.93 10.62 5.18
C GLU A 60 4.17 12.06 4.73
N VAL A 61 3.87 13.02 5.62
CA VAL A 61 4.08 14.44 5.32
C VAL A 61 5.55 14.71 4.99
N GLY A 62 5.78 15.35 3.85
CA GLY A 62 7.13 15.68 3.37
C GLY A 62 7.82 14.58 2.57
N GLU A 63 7.19 13.43 2.44
CA GLU A 63 7.70 12.29 1.70
C GLU A 63 7.25 12.34 0.24
N THR A 64 8.14 12.05 -0.71
CA THR A 64 7.74 11.88 -2.11
C THR A 64 6.99 10.55 -2.27
N LEU A 65 6.18 10.43 -3.32
CA LEU A 65 5.47 9.18 -3.62
C LEU A 65 6.45 8.00 -3.80
N ARG A 66 7.55 8.24 -4.49
CA ARG A 66 8.56 7.22 -4.77
C ARG A 66 9.30 6.78 -3.51
N ASP A 67 9.63 7.71 -2.61
CA ASP A 67 10.26 7.39 -1.33
C ASP A 67 9.28 6.64 -0.43
N ALA A 68 8.01 7.04 -0.42
CA ALA A 68 6.97 6.36 0.35
C ALA A 68 6.82 4.90 -0.08
N VAL A 69 6.73 4.62 -1.37
CA VAL A 69 6.54 3.26 -1.86
C VAL A 69 7.77 2.38 -1.60
N ARG A 70 8.99 2.93 -1.72
CA ARG A 70 10.21 2.19 -1.34
C ARG A 70 10.19 1.82 0.11
N ARG A 71 9.91 2.78 0.98
CA ARG A 71 9.85 2.58 2.43
C ARG A 71 8.81 1.52 2.81
N GLU A 72 7.60 1.66 2.29
CA GLU A 72 6.51 0.73 2.62
C GLU A 72 6.80 -0.70 2.17
N VAL A 73 7.31 -0.89 0.96
CA VAL A 73 7.64 -2.23 0.46
C VAL A 73 8.74 -2.87 1.30
N GLU A 74 9.78 -2.11 1.63
CA GLU A 74 10.89 -2.61 2.45
C GLU A 74 10.43 -2.93 3.88
N GLU A 75 9.60 -2.07 4.49
CA GLU A 75 9.03 -2.32 5.83
C GLU A 75 8.16 -3.57 5.85
N GLU A 76 7.31 -3.78 4.85
CA GLU A 76 6.39 -4.91 4.82
C GLU A 76 7.02 -6.23 4.40
N THR A 77 8.00 -6.20 3.52
CA THR A 77 8.52 -7.41 2.84
C THR A 77 10.03 -7.63 3.00
N GLY A 78 10.78 -6.64 3.44
CA GLY A 78 12.23 -6.69 3.52
C GLY A 78 12.95 -6.53 2.18
N ILE A 79 12.24 -6.25 1.09
CA ILE A 79 12.80 -6.17 -0.26
C ILE A 79 13.07 -4.71 -0.65
N PRO A 80 14.33 -4.31 -0.86
CA PRO A 80 14.65 -3.05 -1.52
C PRO A 80 14.20 -3.09 -2.98
N ILE A 81 13.53 -2.05 -3.44
CA ILE A 81 12.99 -1.98 -4.80
C ILE A 81 13.53 -0.79 -5.58
N GLU A 82 13.55 -0.95 -6.89
CA GLU A 82 13.71 0.12 -7.86
C GLU A 82 12.33 0.46 -8.43
N VAL A 83 11.87 1.69 -8.20
CA VAL A 83 10.56 2.17 -8.63
C VAL A 83 10.61 2.59 -10.08
N GLY A 84 9.72 2.02 -10.88
CA GLY A 84 9.56 2.32 -12.30
C GLY A 84 8.41 3.29 -12.57
N GLU A 85 7.69 3.03 -13.64
CA GLU A 85 6.62 3.90 -14.13
C GLU A 85 5.36 3.86 -13.25
N LEU A 86 4.61 4.95 -13.28
CA LEU A 86 3.26 5.01 -12.74
C LEU A 86 2.34 4.10 -13.58
N ILE A 87 1.58 3.25 -12.91
CA ILE A 87 0.61 2.37 -13.59
C ILE A 87 -0.79 2.97 -13.53
N ASP A 88 -1.25 3.34 -12.34
CA ASP A 88 -2.62 3.78 -12.13
C ASP A 88 -2.75 4.72 -10.93
N VAL A 89 -3.79 5.53 -10.98
CA VAL A 89 -4.31 6.31 -9.87
C VAL A 89 -5.79 5.97 -9.73
N MET A 90 -6.20 5.54 -8.57
CA MET A 90 -7.59 5.16 -8.33
C MET A 90 -8.07 5.60 -6.95
N GLU A 91 -9.36 5.77 -6.80
CA GLU A 91 -10.00 5.95 -5.52
C GLU A 91 -10.44 4.60 -4.94
N ASN A 92 -10.35 4.48 -3.63
CA ASN A 92 -10.98 3.41 -2.89
C ASN A 92 -11.88 4.02 -1.81
N ILE A 93 -13.17 4.03 -2.07
CA ILE A 93 -14.18 4.59 -1.17
C ILE A 93 -15.04 3.44 -0.66
N VAL A 94 -15.01 3.22 0.65
CA VAL A 94 -15.79 2.19 1.32
C VAL A 94 -16.81 2.86 2.23
N ARG A 95 -18.08 2.50 2.05
CA ARG A 95 -19.18 3.03 2.87
C ARG A 95 -19.70 1.96 3.82
N ASP A 96 -20.20 2.40 4.97
CA ASP A 96 -20.90 1.53 5.91
C ASP A 96 -22.39 1.32 5.49
N GLU A 97 -23.12 0.58 6.29
CA GLU A 97 -24.55 0.28 6.03
C GLU A 97 -25.42 1.55 6.00
N ASP A 98 -25.04 2.58 6.71
CA ASP A 98 -25.75 3.87 6.77
C ASP A 98 -25.33 4.83 5.64
N GLY A 99 -24.45 4.40 4.75
CA GLY A 99 -23.96 5.20 3.64
C GLY A 99 -22.83 6.18 4.01
N ARG A 100 -22.33 6.14 5.25
CA ARG A 100 -21.21 6.99 5.68
C ARG A 100 -19.91 6.47 5.09
N VAL A 101 -19.01 7.37 4.71
CA VAL A 101 -17.68 7.00 4.23
C VAL A 101 -16.86 6.44 5.38
N LYS A 102 -16.60 5.15 5.35
CA LYS A 102 -15.83 4.42 6.36
C LYS A 102 -14.33 4.49 6.07
N PHE A 103 -13.96 4.38 4.79
CA PHE A 103 -12.59 4.55 4.30
C PHE A 103 -12.59 5.35 3.01
N HIS A 104 -11.59 6.19 2.81
CA HIS A 104 -11.40 6.92 1.58
C HIS A 104 -9.91 7.10 1.29
N TYR A 105 -9.43 6.39 0.26
CA TYR A 105 -8.04 6.47 -0.17
C TYR A 105 -7.95 6.93 -1.63
N VAL A 106 -6.93 7.72 -1.92
CA VAL A 106 -6.41 7.91 -3.27
C VAL A 106 -5.17 7.03 -3.38
N LEU A 107 -5.22 6.01 -4.25
CA LEU A 107 -4.17 5.02 -4.40
C LEU A 107 -3.36 5.30 -5.66
N ILE A 108 -2.04 5.36 -5.51
CA ILE A 108 -1.10 5.64 -6.58
C ILE A 108 -0.14 4.45 -6.68
N ASP A 109 -0.26 3.69 -7.78
CA ASP A 109 0.45 2.43 -7.96
C ASP A 109 1.55 2.53 -9.00
N PHE A 110 2.73 2.05 -8.64
CA PHE A 110 3.91 2.05 -9.49
C PHE A 110 4.32 0.63 -9.87
N ARG A 111 4.89 0.49 -11.06
CA ARG A 111 5.65 -0.69 -11.41
C ARG A 111 7.00 -0.64 -10.70
N ALA A 112 7.49 -1.79 -10.25
CA ALA A 112 8.78 -1.88 -9.58
C ALA A 112 9.44 -3.25 -9.82
N LYS A 113 10.72 -3.32 -9.51
CA LYS A 113 11.48 -4.57 -9.51
C LYS A 113 12.42 -4.58 -8.30
N PRO A 114 12.89 -5.75 -7.85
CA PRO A 114 13.93 -5.81 -6.82
C PRO A 114 15.16 -5.00 -7.22
N ALA A 115 15.72 -4.23 -6.29
CA ALA A 115 16.91 -3.42 -6.52
C ALA A 115 18.21 -4.24 -6.53
N SER A 116 18.16 -5.49 -6.05
CA SER A 116 19.30 -6.40 -5.99
C SER A 116 18.84 -7.86 -6.12
N GLU A 117 19.79 -8.78 -6.11
CA GLU A 117 19.50 -10.21 -6.12
C GLU A 117 18.97 -10.75 -4.79
N LYS A 118 18.95 -9.90 -3.75
CA LYS A 118 18.38 -10.26 -2.44
C LYS A 118 16.86 -10.15 -2.50
N THR A 119 16.22 -11.28 -2.80
CA THR A 119 14.77 -11.39 -2.98
C THR A 119 14.10 -12.28 -1.94
N GLU A 120 14.83 -12.62 -0.87
CA GLU A 120 14.29 -13.34 0.26
C GLU A 120 13.33 -12.44 1.04
N LEU A 121 12.11 -12.91 1.24
CA LEU A 121 11.07 -12.17 1.93
C LEU A 121 11.25 -12.25 3.44
N LYS A 122 11.13 -11.09 4.10
CA LYS A 122 11.11 -10.93 5.55
C LYS A 122 9.87 -10.15 5.94
N PRO A 123 8.69 -10.81 5.93
CA PRO A 123 7.44 -10.11 6.26
C PRO A 123 7.49 -9.54 7.67
N SER A 124 7.05 -8.29 7.81
CA SER A 124 6.93 -7.65 9.12
C SER A 124 5.62 -8.05 9.81
N SER A 125 5.45 -7.64 11.07
CA SER A 125 4.20 -7.82 11.81
C SER A 125 3.03 -6.99 11.26
N GLU A 126 3.28 -6.08 10.34
CA GLU A 126 2.25 -5.25 9.70
C GLU A 126 1.43 -5.99 8.65
N VAL A 127 1.88 -7.17 8.24
CA VAL A 127 1.21 -8.04 7.26
C VAL A 127 1.04 -9.44 7.82
N LEU A 128 0.04 -10.18 7.35
CA LEU A 128 -0.16 -11.59 7.70
C LEU A 128 0.77 -12.52 6.93
N GLY A 129 1.31 -12.07 5.82
CA GLY A 129 2.24 -12.83 5.00
C GLY A 129 2.68 -12.05 3.77
N ALA A 130 3.73 -12.54 3.12
CA ALA A 130 4.21 -12.04 1.84
C ALA A 130 4.73 -13.21 1.01
N CYS A 131 4.47 -13.19 -0.29
CA CYS A 131 4.89 -14.27 -1.17
C CYS A 131 5.03 -13.80 -2.62
N TRP A 132 5.92 -14.45 -3.36
CA TRP A 132 6.04 -14.33 -4.80
C TRP A 132 5.08 -15.32 -5.45
N PHE A 133 4.18 -14.83 -6.30
CA PHE A 133 3.17 -15.64 -6.96
C PHE A 133 3.27 -15.54 -8.48
N THR A 134 3.07 -16.66 -9.16
CA THR A 134 2.80 -16.66 -10.61
C THR A 134 1.38 -16.15 -10.90
N PRO A 135 1.09 -15.69 -12.13
CA PRO A 135 -0.28 -15.31 -12.49
C PRO A 135 -1.32 -16.42 -12.26
N GLU A 136 -0.97 -17.66 -12.49
CA GLU A 136 -1.86 -18.81 -12.25
C GLU A 136 -2.17 -18.98 -10.77
N GLU A 137 -1.18 -18.83 -9.90
CA GLU A 137 -1.38 -18.87 -8.45
C GLU A 137 -2.24 -17.72 -7.98
N ILE A 138 -2.04 -16.51 -8.52
CA ILE A 138 -2.80 -15.29 -8.17
C ILE A 138 -4.29 -15.47 -8.45
N ARG A 139 -4.66 -16.15 -9.52
CA ARG A 139 -6.08 -16.41 -9.87
C ARG A 139 -6.84 -17.17 -8.80
N LYS A 140 -6.14 -17.92 -7.96
CA LYS A 140 -6.72 -18.74 -6.89
C LYS A 140 -6.77 -18.03 -5.55
N LEU A 141 -6.21 -16.81 -5.45
CA LEU A 141 -6.14 -16.08 -4.20
C LEU A 141 -7.36 -15.19 -3.98
N PRO A 142 -7.77 -15.01 -2.72
CA PRO A 142 -8.71 -13.96 -2.38
C PRO A 142 -8.01 -12.60 -2.47
N LEU A 143 -8.30 -11.85 -3.52
CA LEU A 143 -7.65 -10.57 -3.81
C LEU A 143 -8.54 -9.39 -3.42
N THR A 144 -7.92 -8.25 -3.07
CA THR A 144 -8.63 -6.99 -2.97
C THR A 144 -9.15 -6.55 -4.35
N GLN A 145 -10.23 -5.79 -4.39
CA GLN A 145 -10.78 -5.29 -5.65
C GLN A 145 -9.83 -4.33 -6.37
N THR A 146 -9.07 -3.54 -5.60
CA THR A 146 -8.08 -2.61 -6.14
C THR A 146 -6.97 -3.34 -6.89
N VAL A 147 -6.49 -4.46 -6.33
CA VAL A 147 -5.48 -5.30 -7.00
C VAL A 147 -6.06 -6.02 -8.22
N ARG A 148 -7.29 -6.50 -8.15
CA ARG A 148 -7.95 -7.09 -9.34
C ARG A 148 -8.00 -6.08 -10.50
N ARG A 149 -8.40 -4.85 -10.20
CA ARG A 149 -8.44 -3.77 -11.19
C ARG A 149 -7.05 -3.49 -11.77
N LEU A 150 -6.04 -3.40 -10.91
CA LEU A 150 -4.66 -3.15 -11.33
C LEU A 150 -4.14 -4.26 -12.24
N LEU A 151 -4.32 -5.51 -11.86
CA LEU A 151 -3.86 -6.67 -12.62
C LEU A 151 -4.54 -6.76 -13.98
N ARG A 152 -5.84 -6.52 -14.04
CA ARG A 152 -6.58 -6.45 -15.32
C ARG A 152 -6.04 -5.35 -16.24
N LYS A 153 -5.74 -4.19 -15.67
CA LYS A 153 -5.19 -3.05 -16.43
C LYS A 153 -3.87 -3.41 -17.13
N ILE A 154 -3.04 -4.22 -16.51
CA ILE A 154 -1.77 -4.67 -17.10
C ILE A 154 -1.86 -5.98 -17.88
N GLY A 155 -3.07 -6.48 -18.12
CA GLY A 155 -3.33 -7.65 -18.96
C GLY A 155 -3.28 -9.00 -18.25
N ILE A 156 -3.26 -9.02 -16.92
CA ILE A 156 -3.35 -10.24 -16.13
C ILE A 156 -4.81 -10.52 -15.81
N GLN A 157 -5.32 -11.65 -16.28
CA GLN A 157 -6.70 -12.07 -16.02
C GLN A 157 -6.81 -12.65 -14.60
N VAL A 158 -7.68 -12.06 -13.82
CA VAL A 158 -7.98 -12.49 -12.45
C VAL A 158 -9.48 -12.38 -12.15
#